data_aebaf02d94608b6517550bd334b18525
#
_entry.id   aebaf02d94608b6517550bd334b18525
#
_cell.length_a   1.000
_cell.length_b   1.000
_cell.length_c   1.000
_cell.angle_alpha   90.00
_cell.angle_beta   90.00
_cell.angle_gamma   90.00
#
_symmetry.space_group_name_H-M   'P 1'
#
loop_
_entity.id
_entity.type
_entity.pdbx_description
1 polymer ?
#
loop_
_entity_poly.entity_id
_entity_poly.type
_entity_poly.pdbx_seq_one_letter_code
_entity_poly.pdbx_strand_id
1 'polypeptide(L)'
;MSTNIDILSKMKKLLLLISAVLLSTQLLTAQDVTGTGTRQWTMQQCIDYAMENNITLQKSKLQKESATEDLKGAKAALLPTFSASTNQSLGYQPWKDTGISTVTNGQVNTKVDRTYYNGSYSLSGQWTVWNGNRNINTIKLDKLAEQSAELQTQETANTIQERIAQIYTQILYLAENVKVNEEMLVTSKKNEERGQEMLNVGKMSKADLAQLSAQRANDEYNIVEAQSQLMNYKLQLKQLLELTDEEEFDVVIPDFSDDRILEAIPSLQSVYEQALLSRPEVERSQLAIKSSDVSVSIAKAGWLPSISLTGGVTTSTNSLSGTNWGTQMKSNVNTQLGVGVSVPIYDGRSTKTQVNKAKIQQLQAQLDLQDLQKTLYTDIQQFWLNAWTNQQKYLAATSSVESARQSYDLLSEQFRLGLKNIVELMAGKDNLLSTQQNQLQSKYLTIYNQQMLKFYQSGEIK
;
A
#
# COMPACT_ATOMS: atom_id res chain seq x y z
N MET A 1 39.92 14.78 43.27
CA MET A 1 40.10 13.67 42.29
C MET A 1 39.30 12.39 42.64
N SER A 2 38.69 12.33 43.81
CA SER A 2 37.95 11.16 44.31
C SER A 2 36.45 11.12 43.96
N THR A 3 35.83 12.24 43.68
CA THR A 3 34.37 12.36 43.43
C THR A 3 33.93 11.96 42.00
N ASN A 4 34.84 12.00 41.03
CA ASN A 4 34.52 11.64 39.64
C ASN A 4 34.52 10.12 39.36
N ILE A 5 35.24 9.34 40.18
CA ILE A 5 35.31 7.87 40.05
C ILE A 5 34.04 7.22 40.56
N ASP A 6 33.39 7.82 41.58
CA ASP A 6 32.14 7.27 42.15
C ASP A 6 30.91 7.48 41.23
N ILE A 7 30.89 8.60 40.48
CA ILE A 7 29.83 8.89 39.50
C ILE A 7 29.94 7.96 38.29
N LEU A 8 31.16 7.68 37.80
CA LEU A 8 31.36 6.73 36.67
C LEU A 8 31.00 5.27 37.04
N SER A 9 31.28 4.90 38.32
CA SER A 9 30.89 3.56 38.83
C SER A 9 29.39 3.39 38.95
N LYS A 10 28.68 4.43 39.42
CA LYS A 10 27.21 4.43 39.52
C LYS A 10 26.53 4.43 38.12
N MET A 11 27.08 5.17 37.15
CA MET A 11 26.59 5.14 35.76
C MET A 11 26.80 3.78 35.09
N LYS A 12 27.95 3.10 35.30
CA LYS A 12 28.17 1.75 34.79
C LYS A 12 27.21 0.71 35.39
N LYS A 13 26.90 0.81 36.68
CA LYS A 13 25.92 -0.07 37.36
C LYS A 13 24.48 0.19 36.85
N LEU A 14 24.13 1.43 36.57
CA LEU A 14 22.82 1.79 36.01
C LEU A 14 22.67 1.29 34.56
N LEU A 15 23.71 1.39 33.72
CA LEU A 15 23.75 0.85 32.36
C LEU A 15 23.67 -0.69 32.33
N LEU A 16 24.32 -1.38 33.29
CA LEU A 16 24.24 -2.85 33.42
C LEU A 16 22.85 -3.31 33.93
N LEU A 17 22.18 -2.54 34.76
CA LEU A 17 20.81 -2.83 35.21
C LEU A 17 19.78 -2.61 34.05
N ILE A 18 19.97 -1.60 33.23
CA ILE A 18 19.11 -1.34 32.05
C ILE A 18 19.31 -2.42 30.99
N SER A 19 20.54 -2.93 30.77
CA SER A 19 20.80 -4.03 29.85
C SER A 19 20.25 -5.37 30.34
N ALA A 20 20.22 -5.60 31.65
CA ALA A 20 19.66 -6.83 32.24
C ALA A 20 18.12 -6.86 32.18
N VAL A 21 17.45 -5.70 32.29
CA VAL A 21 15.98 -5.60 32.14
C VAL A 21 15.55 -5.73 30.67
N LEU A 22 16.37 -5.29 29.71
CA LEU A 22 16.11 -5.47 28.27
C LEU A 22 16.34 -6.91 27.78
N LEU A 23 17.13 -7.74 28.49
CA LEU A 23 17.32 -9.15 28.14
C LEU A 23 16.25 -10.08 28.75
N SER A 24 15.49 -9.64 29.74
CA SER A 24 14.47 -10.47 30.42
C SER A 24 13.07 -10.40 29.79
N THR A 25 12.85 -9.55 28.78
CA THR A 25 11.55 -9.44 28.08
C THR A 25 11.45 -10.20 26.75
N GLN A 26 12.48 -11.00 26.39
CA GLN A 26 12.46 -11.81 25.17
C GLN A 26 12.23 -13.32 25.40
N LEU A 27 11.76 -13.73 26.57
CA LEU A 27 11.48 -15.13 26.89
C LEU A 27 10.01 -15.33 27.28
N LEU A 28 9.08 -14.94 26.42
CA LEU A 28 7.70 -15.40 26.52
C LEU A 28 7.08 -15.49 25.12
N THR A 29 6.67 -16.70 24.81
CA THR A 29 5.86 -17.16 23.69
C THR A 29 6.60 -17.56 22.40
N ALA A 30 7.51 -18.54 22.49
CA ALA A 30 7.51 -19.57 21.47
C ALA A 30 6.49 -20.63 21.92
N GLN A 31 5.22 -20.49 21.58
CA GLN A 31 4.31 -21.62 21.57
C GLN A 31 4.65 -22.45 20.33
N ASP A 32 5.28 -23.61 20.57
CA ASP A 32 5.37 -24.72 19.64
C ASP A 32 3.97 -25.04 19.09
N VAL A 33 3.73 -24.62 17.86
CA VAL A 33 2.67 -25.21 17.01
C VAL A 33 3.36 -26.18 16.07
N THR A 34 3.87 -27.28 16.61
CA THR A 34 4.16 -28.49 15.83
C THR A 34 2.86 -29.25 15.57
N GLY A 35 2.02 -28.66 14.73
CA GLY A 35 0.93 -29.34 14.05
C GLY A 35 1.34 -29.48 12.58
N THR A 36 1.93 -30.63 12.21
CA THR A 36 2.13 -31.05 10.83
C THR A 36 0.79 -31.43 10.19
N GLY A 37 -0.11 -30.45 10.06
CA GLY A 37 -1.34 -30.56 9.27
C GLY A 37 -1.40 -29.34 8.37
N THR A 38 -1.66 -29.53 7.07
CA THR A 38 -1.90 -28.44 6.13
C THR A 38 -2.95 -27.51 6.73
N ARG A 39 -2.54 -26.31 7.12
CA ARG A 39 -3.45 -25.33 7.72
C ARG A 39 -4.37 -24.80 6.64
N GLN A 40 -5.65 -25.18 6.71
CA GLN A 40 -6.67 -24.66 5.80
C GLN A 40 -7.14 -23.29 6.28
N TRP A 41 -7.11 -22.32 5.37
CA TRP A 41 -7.45 -20.93 5.64
C TRP A 41 -8.82 -20.57 5.08
N THR A 42 -9.67 -19.96 5.90
CA THR A 42 -10.88 -19.30 5.40
C THR A 42 -10.53 -17.95 4.80
N MET A 43 -11.42 -17.39 3.98
CA MET A 43 -11.22 -16.06 3.38
C MET A 43 -11.03 -14.99 4.47
N GLN A 44 -11.81 -15.04 5.55
CA GLN A 44 -11.66 -14.08 6.65
C GLN A 44 -10.28 -14.19 7.33
N GLN A 45 -9.80 -15.40 7.58
CA GLN A 45 -8.45 -15.60 8.13
C GLN A 45 -7.35 -15.08 7.20
N CYS A 46 -7.51 -15.23 5.88
CA CYS A 46 -6.59 -14.64 4.91
C CYS A 46 -6.60 -13.11 4.99
N ILE A 47 -7.79 -12.50 5.09
CA ILE A 47 -7.93 -11.04 5.24
C ILE A 47 -7.26 -10.58 6.53
N ASP A 48 -7.62 -11.17 7.66
CA ASP A 48 -7.09 -10.77 8.99
C ASP A 48 -5.56 -10.85 9.02
N TYR A 49 -4.99 -11.94 8.50
CA TYR A 49 -3.55 -12.13 8.43
C TYR A 49 -2.86 -11.11 7.51
N ALA A 50 -3.45 -10.81 6.35
CA ALA A 50 -2.93 -9.80 5.44
C ALA A 50 -2.97 -8.39 6.06
N MET A 51 -4.01 -8.05 6.84
CA MET A 51 -4.10 -6.76 7.54
C MET A 51 -2.97 -6.55 8.56
N GLU A 52 -2.41 -7.63 9.08
CA GLU A 52 -1.28 -7.57 10.02
C GLU A 52 0.08 -7.61 9.30
N ASN A 53 0.21 -8.45 8.27
CA ASN A 53 1.52 -8.83 7.73
C ASN A 53 1.84 -8.24 6.35
N ASN A 54 0.85 -7.78 5.57
CA ASN A 54 1.10 -7.34 4.21
C ASN A 54 2.02 -6.11 4.15
N ILE A 55 3.12 -6.23 3.41
CA ILE A 55 4.18 -5.21 3.29
C ILE A 55 3.63 -3.90 2.70
N THR A 56 2.71 -3.97 1.74
CA THR A 56 2.13 -2.76 1.12
C THR A 56 1.32 -1.97 2.12
N LEU A 57 0.55 -2.65 2.98
CA LEU A 57 -0.19 -2.00 4.06
C LEU A 57 0.74 -1.43 5.13
N GLN A 58 1.81 -2.15 5.49
CA GLN A 58 2.82 -1.64 6.42
C GLN A 58 3.50 -0.38 5.89
N LYS A 59 3.87 -0.34 4.60
CA LYS A 59 4.39 0.86 3.94
C LYS A 59 3.42 2.03 4.02
N SER A 60 2.12 1.79 3.81
CA SER A 60 1.10 2.84 3.92
C SER A 60 0.96 3.36 5.36
N LYS A 61 1.03 2.47 6.38
CA LYS A 61 1.08 2.87 7.80
C LYS A 61 2.30 3.75 8.11
N LEU A 62 3.49 3.41 7.58
CA LEU A 62 4.69 4.23 7.73
C LEU A 62 4.59 5.59 7.02
N GLN A 63 3.89 5.68 5.88
CA GLN A 63 3.60 6.96 5.23
C GLN A 63 2.72 7.85 6.10
N LYS A 64 1.72 7.28 6.80
CA LYS A 64 0.94 8.02 7.80
C LYS A 64 1.81 8.53 8.94
N GLU A 65 2.72 7.71 9.48
CA GLU A 65 3.66 8.14 10.52
C GLU A 65 4.56 9.28 10.03
N SER A 66 5.04 9.22 8.78
CA SER A 66 5.80 10.31 8.17
C SER A 66 4.98 11.60 8.11
N ALA A 67 3.72 11.54 7.70
CA ALA A 67 2.85 12.72 7.67
C ALA A 67 2.58 13.29 9.09
N THR A 68 2.53 12.43 10.11
CA THR A 68 2.44 12.85 11.51
C THR A 68 3.71 13.59 11.96
N GLU A 69 4.91 13.15 11.54
CA GLU A 69 6.16 13.87 11.82
C GLU A 69 6.23 15.21 11.08
N ASP A 70 5.76 15.27 9.82
CA ASP A 70 5.66 16.53 9.07
C ASP A 70 4.77 17.55 9.79
N LEU A 71 3.61 17.11 10.32
CA LEU A 71 2.73 17.95 11.14
C LEU A 71 3.44 18.44 12.43
N LYS A 72 4.23 17.57 13.09
CA LYS A 72 5.03 17.98 14.26
C LYS A 72 6.09 19.01 13.86
N GLY A 73 6.76 18.81 12.73
CA GLY A 73 7.71 19.74 12.12
C GLY A 73 7.09 21.11 11.84
N ALA A 74 5.90 21.13 11.21
CA ALA A 74 5.16 22.36 10.94
C ALA A 74 4.75 23.12 12.21
N LYS A 75 4.35 22.41 13.28
CA LYS A 75 4.09 23.01 14.59
C LYS A 75 5.35 23.57 15.21
N ALA A 76 6.48 22.87 15.09
CA ALA A 76 7.77 23.32 15.59
C ALA A 76 8.30 24.57 14.84
N ALA A 77 7.88 24.81 13.59
CA ALA A 77 8.21 26.03 12.83
C ALA A 77 7.62 27.33 13.43
N LEU A 78 6.72 27.23 14.41
CA LEU A 78 6.27 28.38 15.21
C LEU A 78 7.26 28.75 16.33
N LEU A 79 8.23 27.92 16.64
CA LEU A 79 9.24 28.14 17.68
C LEU A 79 10.49 28.73 17.07
N PRO A 80 11.33 29.45 17.92
CA PRO A 80 12.62 29.94 17.46
C PRO A 80 13.60 28.79 17.18
N THR A 81 14.44 28.99 16.18
CA THR A 81 15.57 28.10 15.88
C THR A 81 16.86 28.73 16.45
N PHE A 82 17.74 27.86 16.98
CA PHE A 82 19.05 28.25 17.47
C PHE A 82 20.13 27.45 16.74
N SER A 83 21.21 28.15 16.35
CA SER A 83 22.35 27.52 15.71
C SER A 83 23.66 28.06 16.30
N ALA A 84 24.64 27.17 16.46
CA ALA A 84 26.00 27.52 16.78
C ALA A 84 26.89 27.23 15.59
N SER A 85 27.74 28.15 15.21
CA SER A 85 28.67 27.94 14.12
C SER A 85 30.07 28.45 14.46
N THR A 86 31.08 27.80 13.92
CA THR A 86 32.45 28.24 13.94
C THR A 86 33.02 28.14 12.55
N ASN A 87 33.76 29.18 12.15
CA ASN A 87 34.51 29.17 10.91
C ASN A 87 35.97 29.48 11.22
N GLN A 88 36.85 28.58 10.81
CA GLN A 88 38.29 28.70 11.00
C GLN A 88 38.94 28.78 9.62
N SER A 89 39.71 29.81 9.38
CA SER A 89 40.39 30.02 8.12
C SER A 89 41.88 30.31 8.30
N LEU A 90 42.70 29.67 7.50
CA LEU A 90 44.11 29.91 7.36
C LEU A 90 44.33 30.55 5.98
N GLY A 91 44.88 31.76 5.96
CA GLY A 91 45.20 32.46 4.72
C GLY A 91 46.70 32.71 4.59
N TYR A 92 47.18 32.70 3.36
CA TYR A 92 48.57 33.05 3.01
C TYR A 92 48.57 34.12 1.92
N GLN A 93 49.32 35.24 2.20
CA GLN A 93 49.49 36.37 1.29
C GLN A 93 50.93 36.51 0.86
N PRO A 94 51.35 35.89 -0.25
CA PRO A 94 52.78 35.80 -0.62
C PRO A 94 53.44 37.16 -0.94
N TRP A 95 52.66 38.12 -1.42
CA TRP A 95 53.15 39.44 -1.85
C TRP A 95 52.76 40.55 -0.92
N LYS A 96 52.58 40.27 0.37
CA LYS A 96 52.24 41.28 1.35
C LYS A 96 53.51 42.02 1.75
N ASP A 97 53.59 43.30 1.44
CA ASP A 97 54.74 44.18 1.70
C ASP A 97 54.59 45.05 2.93
N THR A 98 53.32 45.31 3.34
CA THR A 98 53.02 46.17 4.50
C THR A 98 52.39 45.40 5.65
N GLY A 99 52.87 45.59 6.85
CA GLY A 99 52.33 44.97 8.06
C GLY A 99 51.19 45.76 8.67
N ILE A 100 50.48 45.14 9.62
CA ILE A 100 49.52 45.84 10.50
C ILE A 100 50.32 46.56 11.57
N SER A 101 50.13 47.86 11.64
CA SER A 101 50.73 48.67 12.71
C SER A 101 49.81 48.73 13.92
N THR A 102 50.25 48.23 15.08
CA THR A 102 49.51 48.30 16.31
C THR A 102 50.28 49.26 17.27
N VAL A 103 49.55 50.16 17.89
CA VAL A 103 50.14 51.09 18.91
C VAL A 103 49.82 50.50 20.28
N THR A 104 50.88 50.06 21.00
CA THR A 104 50.76 49.60 22.39
C THR A 104 51.69 50.44 23.28
N ASN A 105 51.17 51.13 24.26
CA ASN A 105 51.92 52.04 25.16
C ASN A 105 52.80 53.08 24.42
N GLY A 106 52.28 53.66 23.34
CA GLY A 106 53.00 54.65 22.55
C GLY A 106 54.07 54.15 21.62
N GLN A 107 54.30 52.83 21.55
CA GLN A 107 55.20 52.21 20.60
C GLN A 107 54.42 51.65 19.38
N VAL A 108 54.90 51.90 18.19
CA VAL A 108 54.35 51.40 16.93
C VAL A 108 55.07 50.10 16.61
N ASN A 109 54.37 49.02 16.72
CA ASN A 109 54.88 47.71 16.29
C ASN A 109 54.28 47.33 14.89
N THR A 110 55.14 47.14 13.90
CA THR A 110 54.70 46.67 12.56
C THR A 110 55.09 45.22 12.40
N LYS A 111 54.12 44.36 12.26
CA LYS A 111 54.30 42.92 12.04
C LYS A 111 53.87 42.54 10.62
N VAL A 112 54.74 41.99 9.83
CA VAL A 112 54.46 41.47 8.49
C VAL A 112 54.32 39.97 8.56
N ASP A 113 53.14 39.48 8.84
CA ASP A 113 52.85 38.03 8.75
C ASP A 113 52.16 37.73 7.41
N ARG A 114 52.80 36.90 6.61
CA ARG A 114 52.21 36.43 5.34
C ARG A 114 51.20 35.34 5.54
N THR A 115 51.29 34.58 6.61
CA THR A 115 50.32 33.59 7.02
C THR A 115 49.47 34.13 8.13
N TYR A 116 48.16 34.03 8.03
CA TYR A 116 47.25 34.49 9.08
C TYR A 116 46.14 33.45 9.31
N TYR A 117 45.72 33.39 10.53
CA TYR A 117 44.61 32.58 10.97
C TYR A 117 43.46 33.47 11.42
N ASN A 118 42.23 33.20 11.00
CA ASN A 118 41.02 33.83 11.48
C ASN A 118 40.07 32.77 12.04
N GLY A 119 39.54 32.99 13.20
CA GLY A 119 38.49 32.21 13.81
C GLY A 119 37.25 33.08 14.04
N SER A 120 36.10 32.62 13.67
CA SER A 120 34.82 33.23 14.05
C SER A 120 33.96 32.19 14.77
N TYR A 121 33.24 32.62 15.77
CA TYR A 121 32.38 31.82 16.61
C TYR A 121 31.07 32.57 16.76
N SER A 122 29.94 31.90 16.47
CA SER A 122 28.63 32.55 16.58
C SER A 122 27.60 31.59 17.17
N LEU A 123 26.75 32.16 18.00
CA LEU A 123 25.49 31.58 18.43
C LEU A 123 24.39 32.50 17.94
N SER A 124 23.47 32.01 17.11
CA SER A 124 22.39 32.79 16.52
C SER A 124 21.06 32.15 16.77
N GLY A 125 20.04 32.95 17.01
CA GLY A 125 18.65 32.55 17.10
C GLY A 125 17.82 33.34 16.11
N GLN A 126 16.88 32.66 15.49
CA GLN A 126 15.92 33.26 14.57
C GLN A 126 14.50 32.75 14.88
N TRP A 127 13.56 33.67 14.91
CA TRP A 127 12.16 33.38 15.12
C TRP A 127 11.28 34.17 14.14
N THR A 128 10.49 33.44 13.35
CA THR A 128 9.44 34.06 12.53
C THR A 128 8.18 34.21 13.38
N VAL A 129 7.98 35.41 13.91
CA VAL A 129 6.84 35.72 14.79
C VAL A 129 5.52 35.73 14.01
N TRP A 130 5.56 36.26 12.78
CA TRP A 130 4.40 36.34 11.90
C TRP A 130 4.82 36.43 10.43
N ASN A 131 4.10 35.71 9.55
CA ASN A 131 4.37 35.69 8.11
C ASN A 131 3.08 35.61 7.29
N GLY A 132 2.11 36.48 7.64
CA GLY A 132 0.80 36.46 6.97
C GLY A 132 -0.02 35.21 7.23
N ASN A 133 0.15 34.58 8.38
CA ASN A 133 -0.47 33.29 8.76
C ASN A 133 -0.02 32.09 7.89
N ARG A 134 1.07 32.20 7.13
CA ARG A 134 1.58 31.09 6.31
C ARG A 134 1.85 29.86 7.19
N ASN A 135 2.63 30.00 8.29
CA ASN A 135 2.94 28.88 9.18
C ASN A 135 1.69 28.24 9.77
N ILE A 136 0.70 29.03 10.18
CA ILE A 136 -0.56 28.53 10.73
C ILE A 136 -1.35 27.75 9.66
N ASN A 137 -1.37 28.24 8.42
CA ASN A 137 -2.04 27.53 7.33
C ASN A 137 -1.24 26.29 6.87
N THR A 138 0.09 26.30 6.95
CA THR A 138 0.90 25.10 6.73
C THR A 138 0.56 24.00 7.74
N ILE A 139 0.43 24.34 9.04
CA ILE A 139 -0.02 23.36 10.06
C ILE A 139 -1.41 22.78 9.71
N LYS A 140 -2.33 23.62 9.21
CA LYS A 140 -3.65 23.13 8.76
C LYS A 140 -3.52 22.19 7.56
N LEU A 141 -2.65 22.54 6.61
CA LEU A 141 -2.39 21.73 5.43
C LEU A 141 -1.80 20.37 5.81
N ASP A 142 -0.79 20.34 6.68
CA ASP A 142 -0.15 19.11 7.13
C ASP A 142 -1.07 18.25 7.99
N LYS A 143 -2.00 18.87 8.75
CA LYS A 143 -3.06 18.14 9.44
C LYS A 143 -4.01 17.44 8.45
N LEU A 144 -4.39 18.12 7.35
CA LEU A 144 -5.19 17.51 6.30
C LEU A 144 -4.41 16.42 5.54
N ALA A 145 -3.09 16.59 5.38
CA ALA A 145 -2.22 15.58 4.79
C ALA A 145 -2.11 14.32 5.68
N GLU A 146 -1.99 14.49 7.00
CA GLU A 146 -2.04 13.37 7.96
C GLU A 146 -3.37 12.60 7.87
N GLN A 147 -4.51 13.31 7.84
CA GLN A 147 -5.82 12.67 7.65
C GLN A 147 -5.94 11.97 6.29
N SER A 148 -5.41 12.58 5.23
CA SER A 148 -5.37 11.97 3.90
C SER A 148 -4.53 10.69 3.87
N ALA A 149 -3.41 10.65 4.60
CA ALA A 149 -2.56 9.46 4.72
C ALA A 149 -3.24 8.33 5.51
N GLU A 150 -4.06 8.67 6.51
CA GLU A 150 -4.92 7.71 7.22
C GLU A 150 -5.90 7.05 6.27
N LEU A 151 -6.64 7.86 5.50
CA LEU A 151 -7.62 7.36 4.51
C LEU A 151 -6.92 6.56 3.40
N GLN A 152 -5.72 6.95 2.99
CA GLN A 152 -4.91 6.17 2.03
C GLN A 152 -4.55 4.79 2.59
N THR A 153 -4.32 4.68 3.90
CA THR A 153 -4.06 3.38 4.55
C THR A 153 -5.31 2.50 4.53
N GLN A 154 -6.49 3.08 4.77
CA GLN A 154 -7.76 2.36 4.66
C GLN A 154 -8.07 1.94 3.22
N GLU A 155 -7.82 2.81 2.23
CA GLU A 155 -7.95 2.52 0.80
C GLU A 155 -7.04 1.35 0.39
N THR A 156 -5.79 1.35 0.87
CA THR A 156 -4.85 0.25 0.65
C THR A 156 -5.36 -1.06 1.26
N ALA A 157 -5.89 -1.01 2.49
CA ALA A 157 -6.49 -2.17 3.15
C ALA A 157 -7.68 -2.72 2.35
N ASN A 158 -8.56 -1.85 1.87
CA ASN A 158 -9.70 -2.23 1.02
C ASN A 158 -9.25 -2.91 -0.28
N THR A 159 -8.24 -2.36 -0.95
CA THR A 159 -7.68 -2.94 -2.18
C THR A 159 -7.10 -4.34 -1.94
N ILE A 160 -6.43 -4.55 -0.80
CA ILE A 160 -5.91 -5.87 -0.43
C ILE A 160 -7.05 -6.85 -0.18
N GLN A 161 -8.11 -6.45 0.54
CA GLN A 161 -9.29 -7.28 0.79
C GLN A 161 -9.99 -7.68 -0.52
N GLU A 162 -10.21 -6.72 -1.43
CA GLU A 162 -10.77 -6.98 -2.76
C GLU A 162 -9.94 -8.01 -3.54
N ARG A 163 -8.60 -7.85 -3.49
CA ARG A 163 -7.69 -8.76 -4.18
C ARG A 163 -7.69 -10.16 -3.58
N ILE A 164 -7.74 -10.29 -2.24
CA ILE A 164 -7.89 -11.58 -1.55
C ILE A 164 -9.18 -12.24 -1.98
N ALA A 165 -10.31 -11.53 -1.92
CA ALA A 165 -11.62 -12.09 -2.30
C ALA A 165 -11.63 -12.56 -3.76
N GLN A 166 -11.03 -11.81 -4.67
CA GLN A 166 -10.91 -12.20 -6.07
C GLN A 166 -10.12 -13.49 -6.25
N ILE A 167 -8.91 -13.56 -5.67
CA ILE A 167 -8.03 -14.73 -5.80
C ILE A 167 -8.64 -15.94 -5.10
N TYR A 168 -9.19 -15.75 -3.89
CA TYR A 168 -9.81 -16.81 -3.12
C TYR A 168 -10.98 -17.43 -3.87
N THR A 169 -11.88 -16.62 -4.42
CA THR A 169 -13.02 -17.10 -5.23
C THR A 169 -12.54 -17.84 -6.47
N GLN A 170 -11.46 -17.37 -7.10
CA GLN A 170 -10.88 -18.07 -8.25
C GLN A 170 -10.29 -19.44 -7.87
N ILE A 171 -9.67 -19.56 -6.69
CA ILE A 171 -9.20 -20.83 -6.14
C ILE A 171 -10.37 -21.80 -5.93
N LEU A 172 -11.48 -21.32 -5.37
CA LEU A 172 -12.67 -22.14 -5.15
C LEU A 172 -13.23 -22.67 -6.47
N TYR A 173 -13.36 -21.80 -7.48
CA TYR A 173 -13.78 -22.20 -8.83
C TYR A 173 -12.87 -23.28 -9.42
N LEU A 174 -11.54 -23.06 -9.38
CA LEU A 174 -10.58 -24.01 -9.96
C LEU A 174 -10.53 -25.32 -9.19
N ALA A 175 -10.69 -25.32 -7.89
CA ALA A 175 -10.74 -26.55 -7.09
C ALA A 175 -11.96 -27.43 -7.44
N GLU A 176 -13.13 -26.82 -7.67
CA GLU A 176 -14.30 -27.57 -8.16
C GLU A 176 -14.12 -27.99 -9.63
N ASN A 177 -13.52 -27.15 -10.47
CA ASN A 177 -13.23 -27.49 -11.85
C ASN A 177 -12.27 -28.71 -11.98
N VAL A 178 -11.28 -28.83 -11.11
CA VAL A 178 -10.42 -30.02 -11.02
C VAL A 178 -11.26 -31.27 -10.77
N LYS A 179 -12.19 -31.25 -9.80
CA LYS A 179 -13.07 -32.39 -9.49
C LYS A 179 -13.92 -32.78 -10.68
N VAL A 180 -14.50 -31.80 -11.41
CA VAL A 180 -15.29 -32.09 -12.63
C VAL A 180 -14.44 -32.79 -13.70
N ASN A 181 -13.20 -32.33 -13.93
CA ASN A 181 -12.30 -32.96 -14.88
C ASN A 181 -11.88 -34.37 -14.41
N GLU A 182 -11.68 -34.60 -13.12
CA GLU A 182 -11.41 -35.92 -12.55
C GLU A 182 -12.58 -36.88 -12.78
N GLU A 183 -13.83 -36.46 -12.58
CA GLU A 183 -15.03 -37.22 -12.88
C GLU A 183 -15.13 -37.58 -14.37
N MET A 184 -14.79 -36.63 -15.26
CA MET A 184 -14.75 -36.88 -16.71
C MET A 184 -13.66 -37.86 -17.09
N LEU A 185 -12.50 -37.83 -16.46
CA LEU A 185 -11.45 -38.85 -16.68
C LEU A 185 -11.90 -40.24 -16.24
N VAL A 186 -12.54 -40.37 -15.06
CA VAL A 186 -13.11 -41.65 -14.63
C VAL A 186 -14.09 -42.19 -15.66
N THR A 187 -14.91 -41.30 -16.24
CA THR A 187 -15.85 -41.62 -17.28
C THR A 187 -15.16 -42.11 -18.58
N SER A 188 -14.09 -41.42 -19.01
CA SER A 188 -13.32 -41.81 -20.19
C SER A 188 -12.58 -43.12 -20.02
N LYS A 189 -12.01 -43.38 -18.83
CA LYS A 189 -11.39 -44.67 -18.51
C LYS A 189 -12.40 -45.82 -18.64
N LYS A 190 -13.61 -45.65 -18.11
CA LYS A 190 -14.70 -46.66 -18.26
C LYS A 190 -15.11 -46.86 -19.71
N ASN A 191 -15.15 -45.78 -20.51
CA ASN A 191 -15.48 -45.88 -21.93
C ASN A 191 -14.38 -46.58 -22.74
N GLU A 192 -13.09 -46.33 -22.46
CA GLU A 192 -11.95 -46.98 -23.09
C GLU A 192 -11.91 -48.47 -22.73
N GLU A 193 -12.10 -48.86 -21.45
CA GLU A 193 -12.18 -50.23 -20.99
C GLU A 193 -13.30 -50.99 -21.74
N ARG A 194 -14.49 -50.40 -21.81
CA ARG A 194 -15.64 -50.92 -22.54
C ARG A 194 -15.36 -51.05 -24.04
N GLY A 195 -14.67 -50.05 -24.63
CA GLY A 195 -14.23 -50.09 -26.03
C GLY A 195 -13.26 -51.25 -26.29
N GLN A 196 -12.34 -51.52 -25.36
CA GLN A 196 -11.42 -52.66 -25.46
C GLN A 196 -12.17 -53.99 -25.41
N GLU A 197 -13.20 -54.13 -24.57
CA GLU A 197 -14.06 -55.32 -24.53
C GLU A 197 -14.82 -55.51 -25.86
N MET A 198 -15.39 -54.44 -26.41
CA MET A 198 -16.09 -54.46 -27.69
C MET A 198 -15.17 -54.82 -28.86
N LEU A 199 -13.93 -54.38 -28.87
CA LEU A 199 -12.91 -54.73 -29.85
C LEU A 199 -12.60 -56.25 -29.76
N ASN A 200 -12.42 -56.79 -28.55
CA ASN A 200 -12.10 -58.20 -28.33
C ASN A 200 -13.20 -59.17 -28.86
N VAL A 201 -14.46 -58.69 -28.81
CA VAL A 201 -15.60 -59.47 -29.37
C VAL A 201 -15.96 -59.08 -30.81
N GLY A 202 -15.13 -58.28 -31.49
CA GLY A 202 -15.29 -57.86 -32.89
C GLY A 202 -16.40 -56.86 -33.16
N LYS A 203 -16.90 -56.15 -32.13
CA LYS A 203 -17.98 -55.13 -32.22
C LYS A 203 -17.48 -53.70 -32.38
N MET A 204 -16.18 -53.47 -32.33
CA MET A 204 -15.56 -52.16 -32.46
C MET A 204 -14.32 -52.24 -33.36
N SER A 205 -14.01 -51.14 -34.06
CA SER A 205 -12.79 -51.02 -34.84
C SER A 205 -11.61 -50.59 -33.97
N LYS A 206 -10.37 -50.91 -34.40
CA LYS A 206 -9.14 -50.37 -33.75
C LYS A 206 -9.06 -48.84 -33.82
N ALA A 207 -9.62 -48.23 -34.88
CA ALA A 207 -9.67 -46.79 -35.04
C ALA A 207 -10.55 -46.12 -33.97
N ASP A 208 -11.71 -46.72 -33.69
CA ASP A 208 -12.63 -46.21 -32.65
C ASP A 208 -12.02 -46.34 -31.25
N LEU A 209 -11.37 -47.49 -30.95
CA LEU A 209 -10.66 -47.63 -29.67
C LEU A 209 -9.54 -46.56 -29.51
N ALA A 210 -8.78 -46.27 -30.59
CA ALA A 210 -7.76 -45.27 -30.58
C ALA A 210 -8.35 -43.88 -30.30
N GLN A 211 -9.58 -43.55 -30.73
CA GLN A 211 -10.26 -42.31 -30.39
C GLN A 211 -10.63 -42.25 -28.88
N LEU A 212 -11.09 -43.34 -28.26
CA LEU A 212 -11.35 -43.41 -26.82
C LEU A 212 -10.07 -43.20 -26.00
N SER A 213 -8.96 -43.84 -26.44
CA SER A 213 -7.66 -43.65 -25.80
C SER A 213 -7.14 -42.21 -25.92
N ALA A 214 -7.33 -41.57 -27.07
CA ALA A 214 -7.00 -40.18 -27.29
C ALA A 214 -7.84 -39.25 -26.38
N GLN A 215 -9.14 -39.50 -26.23
CA GLN A 215 -10.01 -38.73 -25.34
C GLN A 215 -9.58 -38.86 -23.87
N ARG A 216 -9.29 -40.09 -23.41
CA ARG A 216 -8.75 -40.29 -22.05
C ARG A 216 -7.45 -39.49 -21.82
N ALA A 217 -6.55 -39.53 -22.81
CA ALA A 217 -5.30 -38.76 -22.69
C ALA A 217 -5.53 -37.23 -22.66
N ASN A 218 -6.51 -36.74 -23.44
CA ASN A 218 -6.92 -35.34 -23.38
C ASN A 218 -7.51 -34.95 -22.00
N ASP A 219 -8.32 -35.83 -21.40
CA ASP A 219 -8.87 -35.58 -20.06
C ASP A 219 -7.75 -35.57 -18.98
N GLU A 220 -6.74 -36.44 -19.09
CA GLU A 220 -5.56 -36.43 -18.24
C GLU A 220 -4.79 -35.10 -18.39
N TYR A 221 -4.62 -34.61 -19.61
CA TYR A 221 -4.01 -33.32 -19.89
C TYR A 221 -4.81 -32.16 -19.25
N ASN A 222 -6.14 -32.15 -19.41
CA ASN A 222 -7.03 -31.13 -18.85
C ASN A 222 -6.96 -31.06 -17.30
N ILE A 223 -6.81 -32.20 -16.63
CA ILE A 223 -6.63 -32.28 -15.18
C ILE A 223 -5.30 -31.60 -14.78
N VAL A 224 -4.20 -31.94 -15.47
CA VAL A 224 -2.87 -31.33 -15.16
C VAL A 224 -2.91 -29.84 -15.38
N GLU A 225 -3.57 -29.36 -16.44
CA GLU A 225 -3.74 -27.94 -16.69
C GLU A 225 -4.55 -27.25 -15.59
N ALA A 226 -5.70 -27.81 -15.20
CA ALA A 226 -6.55 -27.27 -14.13
C ALA A 226 -5.83 -27.25 -12.77
N GLN A 227 -5.09 -28.32 -12.44
CA GLN A 227 -4.28 -28.40 -11.22
C GLN A 227 -3.14 -27.36 -11.22
N SER A 228 -2.48 -27.15 -12.37
CA SER A 228 -1.45 -26.13 -12.51
C SER A 228 -2.00 -24.71 -12.30
N GLN A 229 -3.18 -24.42 -12.87
CA GLN A 229 -3.86 -23.15 -12.66
C GLN A 229 -4.25 -22.94 -11.19
N LEU A 230 -4.82 -23.98 -10.54
CA LEU A 230 -5.15 -23.95 -9.12
C LEU A 230 -3.92 -23.65 -8.26
N MET A 231 -2.81 -24.34 -8.54
CA MET A 231 -1.54 -24.12 -7.80
C MET A 231 -1.02 -22.71 -8.01
N ASN A 232 -1.11 -22.16 -9.20
CA ASN A 232 -0.70 -20.78 -9.50
C ASN A 232 -1.50 -19.74 -8.66
N TYR A 233 -2.82 -19.88 -8.60
CA TYR A 233 -3.65 -18.98 -7.79
C TYR A 233 -3.40 -19.15 -6.28
N LYS A 234 -3.16 -20.38 -5.81
CA LYS A 234 -2.73 -20.60 -4.42
C LYS A 234 -1.39 -19.90 -4.13
N LEU A 235 -0.43 -19.95 -5.07
CA LEU A 235 0.84 -19.26 -4.95
C LEU A 235 0.65 -17.73 -4.93
N GLN A 236 -0.22 -17.17 -5.79
CA GLN A 236 -0.54 -15.74 -5.76
C GLN A 236 -1.16 -15.30 -4.43
N LEU A 237 -2.06 -16.12 -3.87
CA LEU A 237 -2.65 -15.82 -2.56
C LEU A 237 -1.58 -15.88 -1.45
N LYS A 238 -0.74 -16.92 -1.46
CA LYS A 238 0.37 -17.09 -0.51
C LYS A 238 1.32 -15.89 -0.56
N GLN A 239 1.66 -15.42 -1.75
CA GLN A 239 2.48 -14.22 -1.94
C GLN A 239 1.80 -12.94 -1.41
N LEU A 240 0.48 -12.79 -1.62
CA LEU A 240 -0.26 -11.64 -1.11
C LEU A 240 -0.35 -11.64 0.42
N LEU A 241 -0.34 -12.83 1.04
CA LEU A 241 -0.31 -13.03 2.48
C LEU A 241 1.12 -12.92 3.06
N GLU A 242 2.17 -12.77 2.24
CA GLU A 242 3.58 -12.74 2.64
C GLU A 242 4.04 -14.04 3.35
N LEU A 243 3.40 -15.18 3.03
CA LEU A 243 3.78 -16.48 3.58
C LEU A 243 5.05 -17.02 2.89
N THR A 244 5.92 -17.67 3.65
CA THR A 244 7.14 -18.29 3.10
C THR A 244 6.82 -19.56 2.31
N ASP A 245 7.73 -19.97 1.42
CA ASP A 245 7.53 -21.17 0.59
C ASP A 245 7.50 -22.48 1.39
N GLU A 246 8.09 -22.49 2.59
CA GLU A 246 8.13 -23.65 3.48
C GLU A 246 6.80 -23.93 4.20
N GLU A 247 5.89 -22.94 4.26
CA GLU A 247 4.60 -23.10 4.90
C GLU A 247 3.61 -23.85 4.00
N GLU A 248 3.10 -25.00 4.48
CA GLU A 248 1.99 -25.69 3.84
C GLU A 248 0.72 -24.83 3.90
N PHE A 249 0.17 -24.48 2.73
CA PHE A 249 -0.97 -23.60 2.58
C PHE A 249 -2.07 -24.26 1.76
N ASP A 250 -3.26 -24.27 2.31
CA ASP A 250 -4.48 -24.65 1.57
C ASP A 250 -5.66 -23.76 2.03
N VAL A 251 -6.73 -23.76 1.23
CA VAL A 251 -7.94 -22.96 1.50
C VAL A 251 -9.10 -23.87 1.85
N VAL A 252 -9.97 -23.40 2.74
CA VAL A 252 -11.26 -24.06 3.00
C VAL A 252 -12.16 -23.88 1.79
N ILE A 253 -12.70 -24.96 1.27
CA ILE A 253 -13.70 -24.93 0.19
C ILE A 253 -15.08 -25.04 0.86
N PRO A 254 -15.80 -23.94 1.05
CA PRO A 254 -17.13 -23.97 1.65
C PRO A 254 -18.13 -24.52 0.62
N ASP A 255 -19.10 -25.27 1.10
CA ASP A 255 -20.25 -25.66 0.28
C ASP A 255 -21.26 -24.49 0.27
N PHE A 256 -21.47 -23.91 -0.91
CA PHE A 256 -22.44 -22.83 -1.10
C PHE A 256 -23.78 -23.43 -1.55
N SER A 257 -24.80 -23.23 -0.71
CA SER A 257 -26.17 -23.60 -1.07
C SER A 257 -26.71 -22.70 -2.20
N ASP A 258 -27.63 -23.24 -2.99
CA ASP A 258 -28.28 -22.49 -4.08
C ASP A 258 -29.02 -21.25 -3.57
N ASP A 259 -29.57 -21.29 -2.35
CA ASP A 259 -30.25 -20.16 -1.73
C ASP A 259 -29.34 -18.93 -1.60
N ARG A 260 -28.05 -19.14 -1.29
CA ARG A 260 -27.07 -18.05 -1.20
C ARG A 260 -26.73 -17.46 -2.59
N ILE A 261 -26.68 -18.27 -3.63
CA ILE A 261 -26.39 -17.83 -4.99
C ILE A 261 -27.57 -17.02 -5.55
N LEU A 262 -28.80 -17.42 -5.20
CA LEU A 262 -30.05 -16.80 -5.65
C LEU A 262 -30.52 -15.66 -4.74
N GLU A 263 -29.71 -15.25 -3.77
CA GLU A 263 -30.01 -14.11 -2.93
C GLU A 263 -30.30 -12.85 -3.76
N ALA A 264 -31.24 -12.04 -3.30
CA ALA A 264 -31.66 -10.82 -4.01
C ALA A 264 -30.48 -9.82 -4.10
N ILE A 265 -30.17 -9.37 -5.31
CA ILE A 265 -29.13 -8.38 -5.55
C ILE A 265 -29.66 -7.01 -5.11
N PRO A 266 -28.91 -6.25 -4.27
CA PRO A 266 -29.32 -4.92 -3.82
C PRO A 266 -29.46 -3.96 -5.01
N SER A 267 -30.27 -2.91 -4.86
CA SER A 267 -30.41 -1.92 -5.93
C SER A 267 -29.11 -1.15 -6.16
N LEU A 268 -28.75 -0.91 -7.41
CA LEU A 268 -27.56 -0.14 -7.80
C LEU A 268 -27.49 1.20 -7.07
N GLN A 269 -28.63 1.92 -7.01
CA GLN A 269 -28.70 3.24 -6.39
C GLN A 269 -28.40 3.20 -4.89
N SER A 270 -28.92 2.20 -4.17
CA SER A 270 -28.68 2.05 -2.73
C SER A 270 -27.19 1.75 -2.42
N VAL A 271 -26.55 0.90 -3.23
CA VAL A 271 -25.13 0.58 -3.07
C VAL A 271 -24.28 1.83 -3.33
N TYR A 272 -24.57 2.57 -4.39
CA TYR A 272 -23.84 3.79 -4.74
C TYR A 272 -23.96 4.88 -3.67
N GLU A 273 -25.17 5.13 -3.18
CA GLU A 273 -25.41 6.14 -2.12
C GLU A 273 -24.64 5.80 -0.84
N GLN A 274 -24.62 4.53 -0.46
CA GLN A 274 -23.86 4.09 0.73
C GLN A 274 -22.34 4.16 0.48
N ALA A 275 -21.88 3.78 -0.69
CA ALA A 275 -20.47 3.88 -1.07
C ALA A 275 -19.95 5.32 -1.04
N LEU A 276 -20.74 6.29 -1.49
CA LEU A 276 -20.37 7.71 -1.39
C LEU A 276 -20.16 8.19 0.05
N LEU A 277 -20.80 7.55 1.04
CA LEU A 277 -20.68 7.93 2.45
C LEU A 277 -19.60 7.15 3.20
N SER A 278 -19.29 5.92 2.77
CA SER A 278 -18.43 4.99 3.50
C SER A 278 -17.03 4.81 2.89
N ARG A 279 -16.83 5.15 1.61
CA ARG A 279 -15.58 4.85 0.92
C ARG A 279 -14.49 5.88 1.23
N PRO A 280 -13.31 5.45 1.70
CA PRO A 280 -12.22 6.35 2.10
C PRO A 280 -11.67 7.18 0.94
N GLU A 281 -11.71 6.69 -0.31
CA GLU A 281 -11.28 7.43 -1.49
C GLU A 281 -12.15 8.67 -1.75
N VAL A 282 -13.43 8.61 -1.45
CA VAL A 282 -14.36 9.76 -1.59
C VAL A 282 -14.04 10.82 -0.55
N GLU A 283 -13.88 10.41 0.71
CA GLU A 283 -13.49 11.32 1.79
C GLU A 283 -12.12 11.95 1.55
N ARG A 284 -11.14 11.16 1.08
CA ARG A 284 -9.79 11.65 0.73
C ARG A 284 -9.83 12.70 -0.39
N SER A 285 -10.67 12.49 -1.40
CA SER A 285 -10.87 13.48 -2.47
C SER A 285 -11.53 14.77 -1.96
N GLN A 286 -12.47 14.69 -1.00
CA GLN A 286 -13.02 15.86 -0.32
C GLN A 286 -11.97 16.59 0.53
N LEU A 287 -11.06 15.86 1.20
CA LEU A 287 -9.93 16.44 1.92
C LEU A 287 -8.96 17.15 0.96
N ALA A 288 -8.75 16.64 -0.24
CA ALA A 288 -7.92 17.29 -1.26
C ALA A 288 -8.48 18.66 -1.68
N ILE A 289 -9.81 18.80 -1.78
CA ILE A 289 -10.45 20.11 -2.01
C ILE A 289 -10.18 21.05 -0.84
N LYS A 290 -10.36 20.61 0.41
CA LYS A 290 -10.06 21.42 1.61
C LYS A 290 -8.58 21.81 1.68
N SER A 291 -7.69 20.91 1.29
CA SER A 291 -6.23 21.16 1.25
C SER A 291 -5.88 22.21 0.21
N SER A 292 -6.54 22.20 -0.95
CA SER A 292 -6.35 23.21 -1.98
C SER A 292 -6.87 24.59 -1.56
N ASP A 293 -7.96 24.69 -0.79
CA ASP A 293 -8.42 25.94 -0.18
C ASP A 293 -7.40 26.55 0.75
N VAL A 294 -6.77 25.71 1.60
CA VAL A 294 -5.70 26.14 2.51
C VAL A 294 -4.48 26.56 1.70
N SER A 295 -4.15 25.86 0.62
CA SER A 295 -3.02 26.20 -0.27
C SER A 295 -3.21 27.56 -0.95
N VAL A 296 -4.44 27.90 -1.36
CA VAL A 296 -4.77 29.26 -1.83
C VAL A 296 -4.49 30.32 -0.73
N SER A 297 -4.82 30.00 0.53
CA SER A 297 -4.57 30.89 1.66
C SER A 297 -3.08 31.07 1.95
N ILE A 298 -2.29 29.98 1.83
CA ILE A 298 -0.83 30.02 1.92
C ILE A 298 -0.23 30.89 0.81
N ALA A 299 -0.71 30.72 -0.42
CA ALA A 299 -0.24 31.55 -1.54
C ALA A 299 -0.56 33.04 -1.34
N LYS A 300 -1.75 33.38 -0.83
CA LYS A 300 -2.15 34.76 -0.50
C LYS A 300 -1.29 35.40 0.59
N ALA A 301 -0.70 34.61 1.50
CA ALA A 301 0.21 35.11 2.53
C ALA A 301 1.44 35.84 1.94
N GLY A 302 1.79 35.56 0.69
CA GLY A 302 2.87 36.26 -0.03
C GLY A 302 2.63 37.77 -0.26
N TRP A 303 1.40 38.27 -0.11
CA TRP A 303 1.07 39.69 -0.15
C TRP A 303 1.14 40.38 1.21
N LEU A 304 1.25 39.61 2.28
CA LEU A 304 1.22 40.12 3.63
C LEU A 304 2.64 40.35 4.17
N PRO A 305 2.85 41.29 5.12
CA PRO A 305 4.14 41.48 5.78
C PRO A 305 4.61 40.21 6.50
N SER A 306 5.91 40.13 6.75
CA SER A 306 6.48 39.16 7.68
C SER A 306 7.26 39.86 8.78
N ILE A 307 7.20 39.34 9.99
CA ILE A 307 7.87 39.85 11.18
C ILE A 307 8.78 38.75 11.72
N SER A 308 10.08 39.07 11.83
CA SER A 308 11.07 38.13 12.36
C SER A 308 11.83 38.77 13.53
N LEU A 309 12.19 37.95 14.49
CA LEU A 309 13.08 38.28 15.57
C LEU A 309 14.40 37.54 15.39
N THR A 310 15.51 38.24 15.45
CA THR A 310 16.86 37.67 15.36
C THR A 310 17.66 38.07 16.58
N GLY A 311 18.48 37.16 17.07
CA GLY A 311 19.39 37.42 18.16
C GLY A 311 20.66 36.62 17.98
N GLY A 312 21.79 37.18 18.45
CA GLY A 312 23.04 36.46 18.33
C GLY A 312 24.15 36.99 19.20
N VAL A 313 25.07 36.10 19.51
CA VAL A 313 26.34 36.42 20.16
C VAL A 313 27.43 35.93 19.21
N THR A 314 28.34 36.82 18.86
CA THR A 314 29.47 36.53 17.99
C THR A 314 30.77 36.91 18.64
N THR A 315 31.83 36.20 18.35
CA THR A 315 33.21 36.65 18.70
C THR A 315 34.18 36.17 17.62
N SER A 316 35.30 36.83 17.49
CA SER A 316 36.30 36.49 16.48
C SER A 316 37.70 36.57 17.04
N THR A 317 38.59 35.81 16.44
CA THR A 317 40.03 35.79 16.73
C THR A 317 40.82 35.91 15.46
N ASN A 318 41.95 36.60 15.53
CA ASN A 318 42.86 36.81 14.39
C ASN A 318 44.29 36.68 14.87
N SER A 319 45.15 35.96 14.17
CA SER A 319 46.57 35.77 14.49
C SER A 319 47.42 37.03 14.28
N LEU A 320 46.94 38.00 13.49
CA LEU A 320 47.62 39.27 13.26
C LEU A 320 47.38 40.25 14.40
N SER A 321 46.45 39.96 15.32
CA SER A 321 46.23 40.75 16.52
C SER A 321 47.39 40.53 17.50
N GLY A 322 47.87 41.62 18.13
CA GLY A 322 48.92 41.54 19.15
C GLY A 322 48.46 40.93 20.48
N THR A 323 47.19 40.54 20.62
CA THR A 323 46.61 39.96 21.83
C THR A 323 46.43 38.44 21.71
N ASN A 324 46.52 37.76 22.85
CA ASN A 324 46.35 36.30 22.87
C ASN A 324 44.89 35.89 22.54
N TRP A 325 44.70 34.66 22.12
CA TRP A 325 43.42 34.09 21.71
C TRP A 325 42.34 34.27 22.78
N GLY A 326 42.62 33.98 24.05
CA GLY A 326 41.64 34.06 25.13
C GLY A 326 41.17 35.49 25.40
N THR A 327 42.07 36.49 25.24
CA THR A 327 41.71 37.91 25.37
C THR A 327 40.83 38.35 24.19
N GLN A 328 41.19 37.94 22.96
CA GLN A 328 40.38 38.24 21.78
C GLN A 328 38.99 37.66 21.92
N MET A 329 38.84 36.38 22.33
CA MET A 329 37.57 35.73 22.58
C MET A 329 36.66 36.52 23.55
N LYS A 330 37.21 37.16 24.55
CA LYS A 330 36.48 37.99 25.50
C LYS A 330 36.18 39.38 24.97
N SER A 331 37.19 40.03 24.41
CA SER A 331 37.10 41.43 24.01
C SER A 331 36.29 41.66 22.74
N ASN A 332 36.23 40.65 21.86
CA ASN A 332 35.53 40.75 20.58
C ASN A 332 34.09 40.23 20.68
N VAL A 333 33.59 39.94 21.89
CA VAL A 333 32.17 39.53 22.04
C VAL A 333 31.26 40.65 21.59
N ASN A 334 30.39 40.35 20.66
CA ASN A 334 29.34 41.23 20.19
C ASN A 334 27.98 40.52 20.34
N THR A 335 27.02 41.19 20.95
CA THR A 335 25.65 40.68 21.15
C THR A 335 24.71 41.63 20.43
N GLN A 336 23.80 41.04 19.62
CA GLN A 336 22.81 41.80 18.86
C GLN A 336 21.42 41.18 19.01
N LEU A 337 20.42 42.04 19.06
CA LEU A 337 19.01 41.70 18.95
C LEU A 337 18.41 42.59 17.87
N GLY A 338 17.60 41.98 17.00
CA GLY A 338 16.97 42.69 15.90
C GLY A 338 15.54 42.24 15.67
N VAL A 339 14.67 43.17 15.30
CA VAL A 339 13.32 42.92 14.79
C VAL A 339 13.32 43.32 13.34
N GLY A 340 13.04 42.37 12.45
CA GLY A 340 12.91 42.61 11.03
C GLY A 340 11.42 42.60 10.62
N VAL A 341 11.00 43.65 9.90
CA VAL A 341 9.68 43.71 9.25
C VAL A 341 9.90 43.82 7.77
N SER A 342 9.42 42.85 7.01
CA SER A 342 9.49 42.83 5.54
C SER A 342 8.10 42.96 4.94
N VAL A 343 7.89 43.97 4.11
CA VAL A 343 6.62 44.26 3.44
C VAL A 343 6.85 44.15 1.92
N PRO A 344 6.25 43.16 1.23
CA PRO A 344 6.38 43.06 -0.21
C PRO A 344 5.58 44.18 -0.89
N ILE A 345 6.24 45.06 -1.62
CA ILE A 345 5.59 46.16 -2.38
C ILE A 345 5.33 45.72 -3.82
N TYR A 346 6.33 45.13 -4.45
CA TYR A 346 6.24 44.60 -5.82
C TYR A 346 7.16 43.39 -5.95
N ASP A 347 6.60 42.26 -6.37
CA ASP A 347 7.28 40.94 -6.45
C ASP A 347 7.39 40.41 -7.88
N GLY A 348 7.27 41.27 -8.91
CA GLY A 348 7.30 40.83 -10.30
C GLY A 348 6.15 39.87 -10.66
N ARG A 349 4.96 40.04 -10.04
CA ARG A 349 3.77 39.17 -10.22
C ARG A 349 3.91 37.75 -9.62
N SER A 350 4.96 37.42 -8.89
CA SER A 350 5.20 36.08 -8.36
C SER A 350 4.02 35.58 -7.52
N THR A 351 3.61 36.34 -6.50
CA THR A 351 2.49 35.96 -5.62
C THR A 351 1.16 35.84 -6.38
N LYS A 352 0.87 36.78 -7.32
CA LYS A 352 -0.35 36.68 -8.14
C LYS A 352 -0.37 35.39 -8.98
N THR A 353 0.78 35.00 -9.52
CA THR A 353 0.92 33.74 -10.28
C THR A 353 0.70 32.53 -9.38
N GLN A 354 1.30 32.51 -8.18
CA GLN A 354 1.12 31.42 -7.22
C GLN A 354 -0.35 31.28 -6.77
N VAL A 355 -1.02 32.38 -6.47
CA VAL A 355 -2.46 32.36 -6.11
C VAL A 355 -3.32 31.86 -7.25
N ASN A 356 -3.04 32.27 -8.50
CA ASN A 356 -3.80 31.77 -9.65
C ASN A 356 -3.55 30.30 -9.89
N LYS A 357 -2.31 29.81 -9.77
CA LYS A 357 -2.00 28.37 -9.84
C LYS A 357 -2.71 27.57 -8.75
N ALA A 358 -2.71 28.06 -7.50
CA ALA A 358 -3.41 27.41 -6.39
C ALA A 358 -4.94 27.33 -6.64
N LYS A 359 -5.54 28.39 -7.20
CA LYS A 359 -6.95 28.37 -7.61
C LYS A 359 -7.25 27.37 -8.72
N ILE A 360 -6.34 27.23 -9.69
CA ILE A 360 -6.48 26.23 -10.76
C ILE A 360 -6.41 24.82 -10.15
N GLN A 361 -5.48 24.57 -9.23
CA GLN A 361 -5.39 23.30 -8.50
C GLN A 361 -6.65 23.01 -7.68
N GLN A 362 -7.27 24.03 -7.09
CA GLN A 362 -8.55 23.89 -6.39
C GLN A 362 -9.68 23.44 -7.35
N LEU A 363 -9.77 24.05 -8.54
CA LEU A 363 -10.73 23.62 -9.55
C LEU A 363 -10.44 22.21 -10.07
N GLN A 364 -9.17 21.84 -10.23
CA GLN A 364 -8.77 20.49 -10.59
C GLN A 364 -9.23 19.48 -9.54
N ALA A 365 -8.99 19.74 -8.24
CA ALA A 365 -9.43 18.85 -7.17
C ALA A 365 -10.97 18.68 -7.12
N GLN A 366 -11.74 19.70 -7.52
CA GLN A 366 -13.20 19.59 -7.64
C GLN A 366 -13.61 18.67 -8.81
N LEU A 367 -12.91 18.78 -9.95
CA LEU A 367 -13.14 17.91 -11.10
C LEU A 367 -12.71 16.46 -10.81
N ASP A 368 -11.61 16.28 -10.08
CA ASP A 368 -11.12 14.96 -9.66
C ASP A 368 -12.15 14.23 -8.77
N LEU A 369 -12.84 14.97 -7.87
CA LEU A 369 -13.93 14.38 -7.09
C LEU A 369 -15.11 13.96 -7.99
N GLN A 370 -15.48 14.77 -8.99
CA GLN A 370 -16.56 14.42 -9.91
C GLN A 370 -16.20 13.21 -10.76
N ASP A 371 -14.96 13.11 -11.20
CA ASP A 371 -14.46 11.98 -11.97
C ASP A 371 -14.41 10.69 -11.13
N LEU A 372 -13.92 10.80 -9.89
CA LEU A 372 -13.96 9.69 -8.92
C LEU A 372 -15.39 9.17 -8.69
N GLN A 373 -16.35 10.07 -8.51
CA GLN A 373 -17.77 9.70 -8.33
C GLN A 373 -18.34 8.94 -9.54
N LYS A 374 -17.97 9.36 -10.76
CA LYS A 374 -18.38 8.66 -12.00
C LYS A 374 -17.71 7.28 -12.10
N THR A 375 -16.41 7.19 -11.79
CA THR A 375 -15.68 5.93 -11.79
C THR A 375 -16.29 4.96 -10.80
N LEU A 376 -16.54 5.41 -9.57
CA LEU A 376 -17.18 4.61 -8.52
C LEU A 376 -18.57 4.11 -8.95
N TYR A 377 -19.38 4.98 -9.58
CA TYR A 377 -20.67 4.56 -10.12
C TYR A 377 -20.53 3.48 -11.19
N THR A 378 -19.58 3.65 -12.10
CA THR A 378 -19.31 2.69 -13.19
C THR A 378 -18.84 1.33 -12.65
N ASP A 379 -17.96 1.33 -11.64
CA ASP A 379 -17.46 0.11 -11.01
C ASP A 379 -18.59 -0.66 -10.31
N ILE A 380 -19.39 0.04 -9.51
CA ILE A 380 -20.56 -0.55 -8.85
C ILE A 380 -21.59 -1.06 -9.89
N GLN A 381 -21.83 -0.31 -10.97
CA GLN A 381 -22.70 -0.72 -12.06
C GLN A 381 -22.19 -1.99 -12.74
N GLN A 382 -20.87 -2.12 -12.93
CA GLN A 382 -20.25 -3.30 -13.50
C GLN A 382 -20.42 -4.52 -12.59
N PHE A 383 -20.17 -4.38 -11.27
CA PHE A 383 -20.42 -5.47 -10.31
C PHE A 383 -21.89 -5.85 -10.26
N TRP A 384 -22.79 -4.88 -10.27
CA TRP A 384 -24.23 -5.13 -10.28
C TRP A 384 -24.68 -5.89 -11.54
N LEU A 385 -24.25 -5.42 -12.72
CA LEU A 385 -24.56 -6.06 -13.99
C LEU A 385 -23.98 -7.48 -14.07
N ASN A 386 -22.76 -7.67 -13.61
CA ASN A 386 -22.11 -8.97 -13.56
C ASN A 386 -22.82 -9.92 -12.57
N ALA A 387 -23.21 -9.43 -11.38
CA ALA A 387 -23.97 -10.22 -10.41
C ALA A 387 -25.29 -10.70 -11.01
N TRP A 388 -26.05 -9.78 -11.59
CA TRP A 388 -27.35 -10.11 -12.21
C TRP A 388 -27.19 -11.06 -13.40
N THR A 389 -26.26 -10.77 -14.32
CA THR A 389 -26.04 -11.59 -15.52
C THR A 389 -25.58 -13.01 -15.16
N ASN A 390 -24.62 -13.13 -14.21
CA ASN A 390 -24.13 -14.47 -13.84
C ASN A 390 -25.15 -15.25 -13.02
N GLN A 391 -26.00 -14.60 -12.22
CA GLN A 391 -27.11 -15.25 -11.54
C GLN A 391 -28.12 -15.85 -12.55
N GLN A 392 -28.48 -15.10 -13.61
CA GLN A 392 -29.35 -15.62 -14.68
C GLN A 392 -28.67 -16.76 -15.47
N LYS A 393 -27.36 -16.63 -15.76
CA LYS A 393 -26.58 -17.68 -16.39
C LYS A 393 -26.53 -18.96 -15.54
N TYR A 394 -26.38 -18.81 -14.21
CA TYR A 394 -26.37 -19.94 -13.28
C TYR A 394 -27.68 -20.71 -13.32
N LEU A 395 -28.82 -20.05 -13.30
CA LEU A 395 -30.13 -20.67 -13.40
C LEU A 395 -30.28 -21.45 -14.73
N ALA A 396 -29.90 -20.80 -15.84
CA ALA A 396 -29.98 -21.47 -17.17
C ALA A 396 -28.99 -22.65 -17.28
N ALA A 397 -27.77 -22.46 -16.76
CA ALA A 397 -26.74 -23.51 -16.77
C ALA A 397 -27.13 -24.72 -15.90
N THR A 398 -27.81 -24.52 -14.77
CA THR A 398 -28.30 -25.62 -13.93
C THR A 398 -29.30 -26.50 -14.69
N SER A 399 -30.25 -25.91 -15.40
CA SER A 399 -31.17 -26.66 -16.26
C SER A 399 -30.45 -27.34 -17.45
N SER A 400 -29.43 -26.66 -18.00
CA SER A 400 -28.62 -27.21 -19.10
C SER A 400 -27.80 -28.43 -18.67
N VAL A 401 -27.18 -28.38 -17.48
CA VAL A 401 -26.41 -29.50 -16.89
C VAL A 401 -27.32 -30.72 -16.70
N GLU A 402 -28.50 -30.51 -16.13
CA GLU A 402 -29.45 -31.60 -15.91
C GLU A 402 -29.83 -32.28 -17.26
N SER A 403 -30.17 -31.48 -18.28
CA SER A 403 -30.51 -31.98 -19.61
C SER A 403 -29.33 -32.66 -20.31
N ALA A 404 -28.11 -32.08 -20.19
CA ALA A 404 -26.90 -32.65 -20.77
C ALA A 404 -26.49 -33.94 -20.08
N ARG A 405 -26.69 -34.08 -18.78
CA ARG A 405 -26.44 -35.29 -18.00
C ARG A 405 -27.38 -36.42 -18.46
N GLN A 406 -28.68 -36.15 -18.49
CA GLN A 406 -29.66 -37.12 -18.98
C GLN A 406 -29.39 -37.57 -20.42
N SER A 407 -29.03 -36.62 -21.31
CA SER A 407 -28.66 -36.92 -22.68
C SER A 407 -27.42 -37.80 -22.75
N TYR A 408 -26.37 -37.48 -21.99
CA TYR A 408 -25.14 -38.27 -21.97
C TYR A 408 -25.38 -39.69 -21.42
N ASP A 409 -26.16 -39.83 -20.36
CA ASP A 409 -26.49 -41.14 -19.77
C ASP A 409 -27.22 -42.03 -20.80
N LEU A 410 -28.18 -41.48 -21.56
CA LEU A 410 -28.86 -42.20 -22.63
C LEU A 410 -27.91 -42.54 -23.80
N LEU A 411 -27.05 -41.64 -24.23
CA LEU A 411 -26.05 -41.87 -25.26
C LEU A 411 -25.04 -42.95 -24.83
N SER A 412 -24.61 -42.94 -23.60
CA SER A 412 -23.70 -43.94 -23.03
C SER A 412 -24.34 -45.35 -23.04
N GLU A 413 -25.63 -45.46 -22.70
CA GLU A 413 -26.35 -46.72 -22.72
C GLU A 413 -26.58 -47.21 -24.17
N GLN A 414 -26.97 -46.31 -25.09
CA GLN A 414 -27.13 -46.65 -26.52
C GLN A 414 -25.81 -47.08 -27.17
N PHE A 415 -24.69 -46.40 -26.79
CA PHE A 415 -23.37 -46.84 -27.23
C PHE A 415 -23.02 -48.23 -26.71
N ARG A 416 -23.32 -48.54 -25.45
CA ARG A 416 -23.15 -49.86 -24.85
C ARG A 416 -23.89 -50.94 -25.62
N LEU A 417 -25.10 -50.63 -26.14
CA LEU A 417 -25.91 -51.50 -26.93
C LEU A 417 -25.50 -51.56 -28.41
N GLY A 418 -24.53 -50.77 -28.85
CA GLY A 418 -24.09 -50.65 -30.25
C GLY A 418 -25.05 -49.90 -31.16
N LEU A 419 -25.99 -49.14 -30.59
CA LEU A 419 -27.00 -48.37 -31.33
C LEU A 419 -26.50 -46.95 -31.71
N LYS A 420 -25.46 -46.45 -31.06
CA LYS A 420 -24.81 -45.16 -31.31
C LYS A 420 -23.31 -45.33 -31.53
N ASN A 421 -22.74 -44.40 -32.29
CA ASN A 421 -21.30 -44.39 -32.59
C ASN A 421 -20.52 -43.60 -31.54
N ILE A 422 -19.19 -43.73 -31.58
CA ILE A 422 -18.27 -43.09 -30.66
C ILE A 422 -18.31 -41.58 -30.75
N VAL A 423 -18.50 -40.98 -31.93
CA VAL A 423 -18.49 -39.52 -32.15
C VAL A 423 -19.66 -38.88 -31.40
N GLU A 424 -20.85 -39.52 -31.44
CA GLU A 424 -22.03 -39.06 -30.70
C GLU A 424 -21.80 -39.14 -29.17
N LEU A 425 -21.17 -40.23 -28.68
CA LEU A 425 -20.83 -40.39 -27.27
C LEU A 425 -19.86 -39.29 -26.80
N MET A 426 -18.80 -39.05 -27.57
CA MET A 426 -17.81 -38.02 -27.24
C MET A 426 -18.43 -36.63 -27.27
N ALA A 427 -19.22 -36.29 -28.28
CA ALA A 427 -19.93 -35.02 -28.36
C ALA A 427 -20.87 -34.78 -27.15
N GLY A 428 -21.58 -35.84 -26.73
CA GLY A 428 -22.44 -35.80 -25.55
C GLY A 428 -21.65 -35.55 -24.25
N LYS A 429 -20.49 -36.21 -24.11
CA LYS A 429 -19.59 -35.99 -22.96
C LYS A 429 -19.02 -34.58 -22.94
N ASP A 430 -18.54 -34.09 -24.08
CA ASP A 430 -17.95 -32.74 -24.17
C ASP A 430 -19.01 -31.67 -23.90
N ASN A 431 -20.24 -31.87 -24.33
CA ASN A 431 -21.36 -30.99 -24.00
C ASN A 431 -21.66 -31.00 -22.49
N LEU A 432 -21.66 -32.18 -21.83
CA LEU A 432 -21.84 -32.28 -20.40
C LEU A 432 -20.72 -31.53 -19.63
N LEU A 433 -19.46 -31.77 -20.02
CA LEU A 433 -18.30 -31.06 -19.41
C LEU A 433 -18.43 -29.54 -19.55
N SER A 434 -18.72 -29.05 -20.76
CA SER A 434 -18.88 -27.64 -21.04
C SER A 434 -20.00 -26.98 -20.22
N THR A 435 -21.17 -27.67 -20.13
CA THR A 435 -22.30 -27.15 -19.32
C THR A 435 -21.97 -27.09 -17.82
N GLN A 436 -21.29 -28.12 -17.30
CA GLN A 436 -20.82 -28.11 -15.89
C GLN A 436 -19.82 -26.98 -15.60
N GLN A 437 -18.85 -26.78 -16.50
CA GLN A 437 -17.89 -25.70 -16.37
C GLN A 437 -18.57 -24.31 -16.41
N ASN A 438 -19.54 -24.11 -17.30
CA ASN A 438 -20.35 -22.90 -17.40
C ASN A 438 -21.16 -22.65 -16.13
N GLN A 439 -21.74 -23.71 -15.54
CA GLN A 439 -22.46 -23.62 -14.26
C GLN A 439 -21.53 -23.19 -13.13
N LEU A 440 -20.36 -23.83 -12.97
CA LEU A 440 -19.38 -23.51 -11.97
C LEU A 440 -18.89 -22.06 -12.10
N GLN A 441 -18.55 -21.65 -13.32
CA GLN A 441 -18.09 -20.28 -13.57
C GLN A 441 -19.16 -19.26 -13.18
N SER A 442 -20.41 -19.50 -13.59
CA SER A 442 -21.53 -18.61 -13.26
C SER A 442 -21.81 -18.57 -11.76
N LYS A 443 -21.70 -19.72 -11.05
CA LYS A 443 -21.82 -19.85 -9.59
C LYS A 443 -20.82 -18.91 -8.89
N TYR A 444 -19.54 -19.09 -9.15
CA TYR A 444 -18.50 -18.37 -8.43
C TYR A 444 -18.41 -16.90 -8.82
N LEU A 445 -18.68 -16.54 -10.07
CA LEU A 445 -18.78 -15.14 -10.49
C LEU A 445 -19.98 -14.43 -9.84
N THR A 446 -21.11 -15.13 -9.64
CA THR A 446 -22.24 -14.55 -8.90
C THR A 446 -21.86 -14.25 -7.46
N ILE A 447 -21.28 -15.22 -6.76
CA ILE A 447 -20.84 -15.10 -5.37
C ILE A 447 -19.86 -13.92 -5.21
N TYR A 448 -18.84 -13.87 -6.08
CA TYR A 448 -17.85 -12.79 -6.05
C TYR A 448 -18.48 -11.40 -6.24
N ASN A 449 -19.31 -11.22 -7.26
CA ASN A 449 -19.90 -9.92 -7.56
C ASN A 449 -20.92 -9.49 -6.49
N GLN A 450 -21.71 -10.41 -5.93
CA GLN A 450 -22.59 -10.12 -4.79
C GLN A 450 -21.79 -9.70 -3.54
N GLN A 451 -20.68 -10.36 -3.29
CA GLN A 451 -19.79 -10.04 -2.19
C GLN A 451 -19.14 -8.66 -2.36
N MET A 452 -18.72 -8.32 -3.59
CA MET A 452 -18.22 -6.97 -3.90
C MET A 452 -19.29 -5.91 -3.70
N LEU A 453 -20.53 -6.13 -4.13
CA LEU A 453 -21.62 -5.18 -3.87
C LEU A 453 -21.86 -4.96 -2.36
N LYS A 454 -21.84 -6.04 -1.56
CA LYS A 454 -21.92 -5.94 -0.10
C LYS A 454 -20.74 -5.18 0.50
N PHE A 455 -19.53 -5.40 -0.02
CA PHE A 455 -18.32 -4.69 0.39
C PHE A 455 -18.40 -3.18 0.10
N TYR A 456 -18.89 -2.79 -1.09
CA TYR A 456 -19.12 -1.39 -1.42
C TYR A 456 -20.19 -0.74 -0.55
N GLN A 457 -21.09 -1.53 -0.01
CA GLN A 457 -22.19 -1.11 0.87
C GLN A 457 -21.76 -0.95 2.33
N SER A 458 -21.02 -1.92 2.88
CA SER A 458 -20.67 -2.02 4.31
C SER A 458 -19.22 -1.69 4.64
N GLY A 459 -18.31 -1.71 3.65
CA GLY A 459 -16.88 -1.55 3.85
C GLY A 459 -16.16 -2.81 4.38
N GLU A 460 -16.87 -3.93 4.57
CA GLU A 460 -16.31 -5.19 5.07
C GLU A 460 -16.66 -6.37 4.16
N ILE A 461 -15.69 -7.24 3.88
CA ILE A 461 -15.90 -8.53 3.23
C ILE A 461 -16.20 -9.56 4.32
N LYS A 462 -17.39 -10.22 4.22
CA LYS A 462 -17.86 -11.27 5.16
C LYS A 462 -18.05 -12.59 4.43
#